data_ed072a3cfa1e45728ffbae6cce926b36
#
_entry.id   ed072a3cfa1e45728ffbae6cce926b36
#
_cell.length_a   1.000
_cell.length_b   1.000
_cell.length_c   1.000
_cell.angle_alpha   90.00
_cell.angle_beta   90.00
_cell.angle_gamma   90.00
#
_symmetry.space_group_name_H-M   'P 1'
#
loop_
_entity.id
_entity.type
_entity.pdbx_description
1 polymer ?
#
loop_
_entity_poly.entity_id
_entity_poly.type
_entity_poly.pdbx_seq_one_letter_code
_entity_poly.pdbx_strand_id
1 'polypeptide(L)'
;MKEEMSAYQGVEEISETELLLMGIFGRENNVVIADAVMICDGQGNVISVHDTYEYFFGVTKAYVVGKSVYELEEEGIFSPSVTRMVIEQRKRSVTTQRNKKGTLIITTGIPIFDQKDELRYVVCFNAMDVMQLENIKKKYNQLKTVLEYKNEEVDVLRQKYLKPANMEFRSANMARMWECATQLAATKANILITGETGVGKSLVAKEIHFASKCAGGPFVEINCAALHENLIESELFGYEKGAFTGANTSGKIGKIELADGGTLFLDEIGELPLSAQAKLLEVIESKTIERVQGNKKISVDFRLIAATNRNLLEDVEKGLFRRDLYYRLNVARLHIPPLRERRLDIPFLANIFLQKFKEKYEKEVSFSPQFIDFMDEYSWPGNVRELQNLIERMVITTAGNTIDVEYLPIDIVKELDIIPYHSSPTSLPEMVEEYEKKIILNSIKRYHTTVAVAKDLGISQSCVSRKIAKYFGDGVPLEGGFQGTTRDAKEIKVRA
;
A
#
# COMPACT_ATOMS: atom_id res chain seq x y z
N MET A 1 26.46 33.38 -37.00
CA MET A 1 25.58 33.28 -38.20
C MET A 1 26.30 33.13 -39.54
N LYS A 2 27.44 33.85 -39.79
CA LYS A 2 28.25 33.63 -41.02
C LYS A 2 29.28 32.49 -40.89
N GLU A 3 29.71 32.13 -39.70
CA GLU A 3 30.72 31.06 -39.47
C GLU A 3 30.07 29.64 -39.42
N GLU A 4 28.77 29.52 -39.12
CA GLU A 4 28.05 28.24 -39.15
C GLU A 4 27.58 27.83 -40.53
N MET A 5 27.61 28.75 -41.53
CA MET A 5 27.28 28.45 -42.93
C MET A 5 28.46 27.81 -43.71
N SER A 6 29.67 27.77 -43.16
CA SER A 6 30.83 27.17 -43.83
C SER A 6 30.87 25.64 -43.76
N ALA A 7 30.00 24.97 -43.08
CA ALA A 7 29.97 23.52 -42.94
C ALA A 7 29.10 22.79 -43.98
N TYR A 8 28.42 23.52 -44.90
CA TYR A 8 27.63 22.98 -45.96
C TYR A 8 28.19 23.34 -47.34
N GLN A 9 29.40 22.88 -47.65
CA GLN A 9 29.89 22.84 -49.04
C GLN A 9 29.28 21.60 -49.76
N GLY A 10 28.23 21.83 -50.58
CA GLY A 10 27.62 20.81 -51.40
C GLY A 10 26.12 21.02 -51.67
N VAL A 11 25.59 22.20 -51.39
CA VAL A 11 24.17 22.50 -51.68
C VAL A 11 24.13 23.56 -52.79
N GLU A 12 23.49 23.19 -53.92
CA GLU A 12 22.99 24.11 -54.97
C GLU A 12 22.34 25.33 -54.28
N GLU A 13 22.43 26.51 -54.92
CA GLU A 13 21.87 27.80 -54.41
C GLU A 13 20.53 27.60 -53.74
N ILE A 14 20.49 27.76 -52.40
CA ILE A 14 19.25 27.75 -51.64
C ILE A 14 18.39 28.86 -52.21
N SER A 15 17.27 28.54 -52.79
CA SER A 15 16.36 29.52 -53.36
C SER A 15 15.85 30.48 -52.29
N GLU A 16 15.54 31.76 -52.66
CA GLU A 16 14.93 32.74 -51.74
C GLU A 16 13.73 32.14 -50.98
N THR A 17 13.05 31.20 -51.60
CA THR A 17 11.90 30.47 -51.06
C THR A 17 12.25 29.52 -49.96
N GLU A 18 13.40 28.86 -50.01
CA GLU A 18 13.89 27.94 -48.96
C GLU A 18 14.41 28.74 -47.74
N LEU A 19 15.05 29.90 -47.99
CA LEU A 19 15.44 30.83 -46.92
C LEU A 19 14.23 31.43 -46.20
N LEU A 20 13.14 31.69 -46.93
CA LEU A 20 11.88 32.17 -46.40
C LEU A 20 11.21 31.10 -45.49
N LEU A 21 11.23 29.85 -45.95
CA LEU A 21 10.75 28.70 -45.17
C LEU A 21 11.56 28.49 -43.89
N MET A 22 12.89 28.59 -43.93
CA MET A 22 13.77 28.50 -42.75
C MET A 22 13.56 29.69 -41.79
N GLY A 23 13.17 30.85 -42.28
CA GLY A 23 12.82 32.01 -41.46
C GLY A 23 11.46 31.91 -40.78
N ILE A 24 10.50 31.23 -41.41
CA ILE A 24 9.15 31.02 -40.86
C ILE A 24 9.16 29.85 -39.84
N PHE A 25 10.04 28.85 -39.99
CA PHE A 25 10.17 27.69 -39.10
C PHE A 25 11.38 27.81 -38.18
N GLY A 26 11.56 28.93 -37.50
CA GLY A 26 12.66 29.14 -36.58
C GLY A 26 13.03 27.89 -35.75
N ARG A 27 14.34 27.68 -35.51
CA ARG A 27 15.00 26.51 -34.94
C ARG A 27 14.63 26.12 -33.48
N GLU A 28 13.55 26.66 -32.92
CA GLU A 28 13.15 26.35 -31.55
C GLU A 28 11.84 25.56 -31.54
N ASN A 29 11.96 24.31 -31.48
CA ASN A 29 11.01 23.24 -31.20
C ASN A 29 10.93 22.22 -32.35
N ASN A 30 11.48 21.03 -32.07
CA ASN A 30 11.37 19.79 -32.87
C ASN A 30 9.92 19.26 -32.99
N VAL A 31 8.96 20.08 -33.31
CA VAL A 31 7.59 19.67 -33.64
C VAL A 31 7.38 19.99 -35.13
N VAL A 32 7.60 19.03 -35.97
CA VAL A 32 7.15 19.07 -37.38
C VAL A 32 5.63 19.00 -37.35
N ILE A 33 4.99 20.19 -37.40
CA ILE A 33 3.52 20.31 -37.37
C ILE A 33 2.91 20.16 -38.77
N ALA A 34 3.74 20.15 -39.82
CA ALA A 34 3.27 20.07 -41.20
C ALA A 34 3.93 18.89 -41.94
N ASP A 35 3.11 17.95 -42.38
CA ASP A 35 3.59 16.77 -43.11
C ASP A 35 3.88 17.04 -44.61
N ALA A 36 3.35 18.14 -45.16
CA ALA A 36 3.64 18.58 -46.52
C ALA A 36 3.48 20.10 -46.67
N VAL A 37 4.33 20.71 -47.47
CA VAL A 37 4.31 22.15 -47.75
C VAL A 37 4.19 22.38 -49.25
N MET A 38 3.33 23.32 -49.68
CA MET A 38 3.21 23.77 -51.07
C MET A 38 3.32 25.29 -51.08
N ILE A 39 4.09 25.81 -52.04
CA ILE A 39 4.27 27.26 -52.22
C ILE A 39 3.77 27.64 -53.62
N CYS A 40 2.91 28.65 -53.68
CA CYS A 40 2.38 29.21 -54.92
C CYS A 40 2.74 30.67 -55.01
N ASP A 41 2.77 31.20 -56.24
CA ASP A 41 2.81 32.64 -56.47
C ASP A 41 1.47 33.30 -56.15
N GLY A 42 1.41 34.65 -56.22
CA GLY A 42 0.20 35.43 -55.99
C GLY A 42 -0.94 35.17 -56.96
N GLN A 43 -0.68 34.51 -58.10
CA GLN A 43 -1.66 34.14 -59.11
C GLN A 43 -2.14 32.68 -58.96
N GLY A 44 -1.53 31.91 -58.05
CA GLY A 44 -1.90 30.54 -57.74
C GLY A 44 -1.13 29.49 -58.53
N ASN A 45 -0.02 29.83 -59.21
CA ASN A 45 0.82 28.85 -59.86
C ASN A 45 1.77 28.21 -58.81
N VAL A 46 1.89 26.89 -58.84
CA VAL A 46 2.72 26.16 -57.89
C VAL A 46 4.20 26.37 -58.21
N ILE A 47 4.97 26.93 -57.29
CA ILE A 47 6.40 27.19 -57.41
C ILE A 47 7.18 25.96 -56.89
N SER A 48 6.78 25.47 -55.72
CA SER A 48 7.48 24.37 -55.05
C SER A 48 6.53 23.54 -54.20
N VAL A 49 6.83 22.25 -54.07
CA VAL A 49 6.17 21.33 -53.09
C VAL A 49 7.21 20.47 -52.43
N HIS A 50 6.97 20.15 -51.17
CA HIS A 50 7.81 19.24 -50.38
C HIS A 50 7.65 17.80 -50.89
N ASP A 51 8.66 16.95 -50.76
CA ASP A 51 8.67 15.56 -51.23
C ASP A 51 7.56 14.69 -50.64
N THR A 52 7.12 14.98 -49.43
CA THR A 52 5.96 14.32 -48.78
C THR A 52 4.62 14.60 -49.45
N TYR A 53 4.53 15.56 -50.40
CA TYR A 53 3.30 15.93 -51.09
C TYR A 53 2.70 14.76 -51.90
N GLU A 54 3.58 13.91 -52.48
CA GLU A 54 3.16 12.72 -53.20
C GLU A 54 2.43 11.71 -52.29
N TYR A 55 2.86 11.59 -51.05
CA TYR A 55 2.19 10.71 -50.08
C TYR A 55 0.76 11.17 -49.79
N PHE A 56 0.55 12.49 -49.61
CA PHE A 56 -0.76 13.06 -49.28
C PHE A 56 -1.71 13.13 -50.47
N PHE A 57 -1.23 13.52 -51.63
CA PHE A 57 -2.08 13.81 -52.78
C PHE A 57 -1.97 12.77 -53.91
N GLY A 58 -1.00 11.87 -53.84
CA GLY A 58 -0.83 10.80 -54.84
C GLY A 58 -0.33 11.27 -56.21
N VAL A 59 0.32 12.44 -56.27
CA VAL A 59 0.89 13.04 -57.49
C VAL A 59 2.31 13.50 -57.22
N THR A 60 3.21 13.30 -58.21
CA THR A 60 4.62 13.64 -58.10
C THR A 60 4.85 15.16 -58.10
N LYS A 61 5.96 15.61 -57.50
CA LYS A 61 6.42 17.01 -57.50
C LYS A 61 6.50 17.53 -58.95
N ALA A 62 7.07 16.78 -59.87
CA ALA A 62 7.22 17.17 -61.27
C ALA A 62 5.88 17.38 -62.02
N TYR A 63 4.82 16.74 -61.53
CA TYR A 63 3.47 16.91 -62.09
C TYR A 63 2.79 18.21 -61.67
N VAL A 64 3.06 18.65 -60.43
CA VAL A 64 2.34 19.74 -59.77
C VAL A 64 3.04 21.08 -59.96
N VAL A 65 4.39 21.11 -59.95
CA VAL A 65 5.16 22.36 -60.11
C VAL A 65 4.92 22.97 -61.49
N GLY A 66 4.63 24.28 -61.48
CA GLY A 66 4.31 25.06 -62.70
C GLY A 66 2.83 25.01 -63.11
N LYS A 67 1.99 24.14 -62.53
CA LYS A 67 0.55 24.14 -62.75
C LYS A 67 -0.17 25.13 -61.87
N SER A 68 -1.33 25.57 -62.34
CA SER A 68 -2.24 26.40 -61.55
C SER A 68 -3.03 25.58 -60.51
N VAL A 69 -3.22 26.12 -59.32
CA VAL A 69 -4.08 25.47 -58.28
C VAL A 69 -5.54 25.36 -58.73
N TYR A 70 -5.98 26.14 -59.67
CA TYR A 70 -7.31 26.05 -60.28
C TYR A 70 -7.43 24.81 -61.15
N GLU A 71 -6.43 24.53 -62.00
CA GLU A 71 -6.35 23.29 -62.81
C GLU A 71 -6.27 22.07 -61.94
N LEU A 72 -5.44 22.10 -60.90
CA LEU A 72 -5.28 20.97 -59.96
C LEU A 72 -6.55 20.67 -59.18
N GLU A 73 -7.35 21.69 -58.87
CA GLU A 73 -8.67 21.56 -58.24
C GLU A 73 -9.68 20.93 -59.21
N GLU A 74 -9.71 21.35 -60.47
CA GLU A 74 -10.55 20.77 -61.53
C GLU A 74 -10.18 19.35 -61.82
N GLU A 75 -8.91 19.00 -61.83
CA GLU A 75 -8.41 17.62 -61.95
C GLU A 75 -8.71 16.74 -60.74
N GLY A 76 -9.23 17.36 -59.68
CA GLY A 76 -9.61 16.67 -58.44
C GLY A 76 -8.43 16.21 -57.60
N ILE A 77 -7.23 16.78 -57.76
CA ILE A 77 -6.05 16.46 -56.92
C ILE A 77 -6.35 16.80 -55.47
N PHE A 78 -7.01 17.94 -55.23
CA PHE A 78 -7.56 18.37 -53.97
C PHE A 78 -8.81 19.28 -54.17
N SER A 79 -9.76 19.23 -53.28
CA SER A 79 -10.94 20.11 -53.29
C SER A 79 -11.51 20.27 -51.89
N PRO A 80 -11.88 21.53 -51.48
CA PRO A 80 -11.64 22.82 -52.17
C PRO A 80 -10.17 23.26 -52.05
N SER A 81 -9.70 24.13 -52.94
CA SER A 81 -8.33 24.69 -52.88
C SER A 81 -8.21 25.75 -51.82
N VAL A 82 -7.35 25.54 -50.80
CA VAL A 82 -7.05 26.52 -49.76
C VAL A 82 -6.29 27.71 -50.37
N THR A 83 -5.43 27.50 -51.36
CA THR A 83 -4.68 28.56 -52.02
C THR A 83 -5.63 29.54 -52.70
N ARG A 84 -6.63 29.05 -53.45
CA ARG A 84 -7.68 29.84 -54.05
C ARG A 84 -8.39 30.68 -52.98
N MET A 85 -8.80 30.10 -51.84
CA MET A 85 -9.46 30.82 -50.77
C MET A 85 -8.57 31.94 -50.18
N VAL A 86 -7.26 31.72 -50.09
CA VAL A 86 -6.29 32.71 -49.62
C VAL A 86 -6.18 33.88 -50.61
N ILE A 87 -6.09 33.58 -51.91
CA ILE A 87 -6.00 34.59 -52.96
C ILE A 87 -7.25 35.49 -52.97
N GLU A 88 -8.45 34.87 -52.93
CA GLU A 88 -9.72 35.57 -52.93
C GLU A 88 -9.94 36.41 -51.68
N GLN A 89 -9.57 35.89 -50.51
CA GLN A 89 -9.86 36.56 -49.24
C GLN A 89 -8.69 37.40 -48.66
N ARG A 90 -7.49 37.30 -49.28
CA ARG A 90 -6.27 38.00 -48.85
C ARG A 90 -5.92 37.81 -47.36
N LYS A 91 -6.31 36.70 -46.78
CA LYS A 91 -6.08 36.35 -45.37
C LYS A 91 -5.76 34.86 -45.18
N ARG A 92 -5.18 34.55 -44.02
CA ARG A 92 -4.98 33.15 -43.63
C ARG A 92 -6.31 32.38 -43.67
N SER A 93 -6.31 31.25 -44.36
CA SER A 93 -7.47 30.37 -44.49
C SER A 93 -7.12 28.96 -44.06
N VAL A 94 -8.07 28.26 -43.44
CA VAL A 94 -7.94 26.85 -43.02
C VAL A 94 -9.16 26.11 -43.56
N THR A 95 -8.94 25.02 -44.23
CA THR A 95 -10.02 24.21 -44.74
C THR A 95 -9.64 22.73 -44.72
N THR A 96 -10.65 21.87 -44.85
CA THR A 96 -10.45 20.43 -45.06
C THR A 96 -10.55 20.17 -46.54
N GLN A 97 -9.45 19.68 -47.11
CA GLN A 97 -9.38 19.29 -48.53
C GLN A 97 -9.55 17.79 -48.65
N ARG A 98 -10.22 17.36 -49.71
CA ARG A 98 -10.33 15.97 -50.10
C ARG A 98 -9.39 15.68 -51.29
N ASN A 99 -8.52 14.67 -51.16
CA ASN A 99 -7.66 14.23 -52.25
C ASN A 99 -8.38 13.21 -53.18
N LYS A 100 -7.73 12.83 -54.27
CA LYS A 100 -8.26 11.81 -55.26
C LYS A 100 -8.62 10.48 -54.60
N LYS A 101 -7.98 10.11 -53.51
CA LYS A 101 -8.24 8.86 -52.77
C LYS A 101 -9.39 8.99 -51.76
N GLY A 102 -10.02 10.16 -51.68
CA GLY A 102 -11.09 10.47 -50.71
C GLY A 102 -10.62 10.81 -49.32
N THR A 103 -9.32 10.89 -49.06
CA THR A 103 -8.74 11.23 -47.75
C THR A 103 -8.99 12.72 -47.44
N LEU A 104 -9.41 13.03 -46.23
CA LEU A 104 -9.62 14.37 -45.76
C LEU A 104 -8.36 14.88 -45.06
N ILE A 105 -7.81 15.99 -45.53
CA ILE A 105 -6.56 16.61 -45.10
C ILE A 105 -6.88 18.04 -44.64
N ILE A 106 -6.48 18.41 -43.43
CA ILE A 106 -6.58 19.79 -42.96
C ILE A 106 -5.43 20.56 -43.58
N THR A 107 -5.75 21.58 -44.35
CA THR A 107 -4.79 22.46 -44.98
C THR A 107 -4.94 23.89 -44.51
N THR A 108 -3.82 24.52 -44.16
CA THR A 108 -3.74 25.93 -43.78
C THR A 108 -2.98 26.67 -44.87
N GLY A 109 -3.58 27.69 -45.43
CA GLY A 109 -2.92 28.59 -46.38
C GLY A 109 -2.62 29.95 -45.70
N ILE A 110 -1.40 30.45 -45.89
CA ILE A 110 -0.93 31.72 -45.36
C ILE A 110 -0.48 32.65 -46.50
N PRO A 111 -1.06 33.86 -46.66
CA PRO A 111 -0.61 34.84 -47.66
C PRO A 111 0.69 35.51 -47.17
N ILE A 112 1.58 35.77 -48.11
CA ILE A 112 2.78 36.58 -47.94
C ILE A 112 2.69 37.77 -48.87
N PHE A 113 2.67 38.96 -48.31
CA PHE A 113 2.58 40.23 -49.03
C PHE A 113 3.95 40.89 -49.18
N ASP A 114 4.16 41.62 -50.25
CA ASP A 114 5.34 42.44 -50.43
C ASP A 114 5.22 43.81 -49.70
N GLN A 115 6.25 44.64 -49.85
CA GLN A 115 6.26 46.00 -49.23
C GLN A 115 5.19 46.94 -49.76
N LYS A 116 4.56 46.62 -50.88
CA LYS A 116 3.48 47.38 -51.52
C LYS A 116 2.08 46.80 -51.25
N ASP A 117 2.00 45.85 -50.28
CA ASP A 117 0.79 45.12 -49.96
C ASP A 117 0.21 44.29 -51.14
N GLU A 118 1.06 43.90 -52.10
CA GLU A 118 0.67 42.95 -53.12
C GLU A 118 0.95 41.50 -52.69
N LEU A 119 0.01 40.58 -52.99
CA LEU A 119 0.15 39.18 -52.65
C LEU A 119 1.26 38.55 -53.51
N ARG A 120 2.39 38.24 -52.89
CA ARG A 120 3.56 37.70 -53.58
C ARG A 120 3.59 36.16 -53.57
N TYR A 121 3.28 35.55 -52.42
CA TYR A 121 3.24 34.11 -52.28
C TYR A 121 2.08 33.64 -51.40
N VAL A 122 1.65 32.40 -51.61
CA VAL A 122 0.78 31.63 -50.69
C VAL A 122 1.51 30.38 -50.27
N VAL A 123 1.70 30.20 -48.97
CA VAL A 123 2.32 29.03 -48.38
C VAL A 123 1.25 28.15 -47.75
N CYS A 124 1.14 26.92 -48.20
CA CYS A 124 0.14 25.95 -47.72
C CYS A 124 0.82 24.84 -46.92
N PHE A 125 0.28 24.56 -45.77
CA PHE A 125 0.70 23.50 -44.88
C PHE A 125 -0.42 22.48 -44.74
N ASN A 126 -0.07 21.22 -44.96
CA ASN A 126 -0.98 20.11 -44.76
C ASN A 126 -0.70 19.50 -43.38
N ALA A 127 -1.74 19.35 -42.58
CA ALA A 127 -1.67 18.64 -41.31
C ALA A 127 -2.47 17.35 -41.38
N MET A 128 -2.13 16.40 -40.57
CA MET A 128 -2.70 15.10 -40.28
C MET A 128 -4.09 14.78 -40.90
N ASP A 129 -4.25 13.58 -41.44
CA ASP A 129 -5.51 12.98 -41.86
C ASP A 129 -6.58 13.08 -40.72
N VAL A 130 -7.72 13.71 -41.04
CA VAL A 130 -8.84 13.92 -40.08
C VAL A 130 -9.33 12.60 -39.52
N MET A 131 -9.30 11.51 -40.30
CA MET A 131 -9.68 10.16 -39.81
C MET A 131 -8.72 9.63 -38.74
N GLN A 132 -7.43 9.94 -38.83
CA GLN A 132 -6.48 9.57 -37.78
C GLN A 132 -6.75 10.34 -36.49
N LEU A 133 -7.06 11.65 -36.57
CA LEU A 133 -7.48 12.46 -35.44
C LEU A 133 -8.77 11.94 -34.79
N GLU A 134 -9.76 11.55 -35.57
CA GLU A 134 -10.99 10.95 -35.05
C GLU A 134 -10.75 9.60 -34.38
N ASN A 135 -9.89 8.77 -34.95
CA ASN A 135 -9.50 7.50 -34.37
C ASN A 135 -8.73 7.65 -33.06
N ILE A 136 -7.81 8.62 -32.99
CA ILE A 136 -7.09 8.96 -31.74
C ILE A 136 -8.08 9.48 -30.70
N LYS A 137 -9.00 10.38 -31.07
CA LYS A 137 -10.04 10.91 -30.18
C LYS A 137 -10.96 9.79 -29.67
N LYS A 138 -11.33 8.86 -30.55
CA LYS A 138 -12.16 7.69 -30.18
C LYS A 138 -11.43 6.77 -29.22
N LYS A 139 -10.16 6.47 -29.47
CA LYS A 139 -9.31 5.69 -28.54
C LYS A 139 -9.12 6.40 -27.19
N TYR A 140 -8.88 7.71 -27.21
CA TYR A 140 -8.77 8.50 -25.99
C TYR A 140 -10.04 8.47 -25.14
N ASN A 141 -11.21 8.63 -25.79
CA ASN A 141 -12.49 8.55 -25.09
C ASN A 141 -12.75 7.14 -24.55
N GLN A 142 -12.42 6.08 -25.28
CA GLN A 142 -12.52 4.70 -24.79
C GLN A 142 -11.62 4.46 -23.57
N LEU A 143 -10.36 4.91 -23.62
CA LEU A 143 -9.43 4.83 -22.51
C LEU A 143 -9.93 5.62 -21.28
N LYS A 144 -10.49 6.80 -21.51
CA LYS A 144 -11.07 7.63 -20.45
C LYS A 144 -12.24 6.92 -19.77
N THR A 145 -13.16 6.33 -20.54
CA THR A 145 -14.29 5.56 -20.00
C THR A 145 -13.82 4.33 -19.20
N VAL A 146 -12.80 3.61 -19.70
CA VAL A 146 -12.22 2.47 -18.97
C VAL A 146 -11.57 2.91 -17.66
N LEU A 147 -10.87 4.05 -17.66
CA LEU A 147 -10.27 4.64 -16.46
C LEU A 147 -11.33 5.08 -15.43
N GLU A 148 -12.40 5.72 -15.89
CA GLU A 148 -13.54 6.11 -15.05
C GLU A 148 -14.20 4.87 -14.43
N TYR A 149 -14.48 3.84 -15.23
CA TYR A 149 -15.04 2.58 -14.73
C TYR A 149 -14.11 1.88 -13.71
N LYS A 150 -12.81 1.85 -13.98
CA LYS A 150 -11.82 1.29 -13.05
C LYS A 150 -11.71 2.09 -11.75
N ASN A 151 -11.82 3.41 -11.81
CA ASN A 151 -11.87 4.25 -10.62
C ASN A 151 -13.14 4.01 -9.80
N GLU A 152 -14.30 3.88 -10.44
CA GLU A 152 -15.54 3.51 -9.76
C GLU A 152 -15.46 2.11 -9.12
N GLU A 153 -14.88 1.12 -9.81
CA GLU A 153 -14.64 -0.21 -9.26
C GLU A 153 -13.70 -0.15 -8.03
N VAL A 154 -12.63 0.64 -8.10
CA VAL A 154 -11.72 0.89 -6.97
C VAL A 154 -12.44 1.58 -5.82
N ASP A 155 -13.32 2.55 -6.07
CA ASP A 155 -14.06 3.24 -5.03
C ASP A 155 -15.13 2.34 -4.39
N VAL A 156 -15.78 1.49 -5.17
CA VAL A 156 -16.69 0.44 -4.64
C VAL A 156 -15.92 -0.56 -3.78
N LEU A 157 -14.74 -1.00 -4.22
CA LEU A 157 -13.87 -1.86 -3.43
C LEU A 157 -13.38 -1.15 -2.17
N ARG A 158 -12.99 0.13 -2.26
CA ARG A 158 -12.65 0.95 -1.09
C ARG A 158 -13.81 1.03 -0.10
N GLN A 159 -15.02 1.34 -0.55
CA GLN A 159 -16.21 1.38 0.33
C GLN A 159 -16.53 0.02 0.95
N LYS A 160 -16.32 -1.07 0.24
CA LYS A 160 -16.58 -2.44 0.72
C LYS A 160 -15.53 -2.93 1.73
N TYR A 161 -14.27 -2.62 1.51
CA TYR A 161 -13.13 -3.12 2.31
C TYR A 161 -12.59 -2.10 3.32
N LEU A 162 -12.92 -0.83 3.16
CA LEU A 162 -12.46 0.28 3.98
C LEU A 162 -13.62 0.98 4.71
N LYS A 163 -14.76 0.31 4.94
CA LYS A 163 -15.77 0.87 5.86
C LYS A 163 -15.09 1.06 7.22
N PRO A 164 -15.30 2.22 7.89
CA PRO A 164 -14.91 2.37 9.27
C PRO A 164 -15.50 1.20 10.04
N ALA A 165 -14.66 0.37 10.64
CA ALA A 165 -15.12 -0.59 11.60
C ALA A 165 -15.53 0.28 12.80
N ASN A 166 -16.83 0.32 13.12
CA ASN A 166 -17.25 0.97 14.36
C ASN A 166 -16.47 0.29 15.48
N MET A 167 -15.39 0.95 15.95
CA MET A 167 -14.60 0.44 17.06
C MET A 167 -15.46 0.49 18.30
N GLU A 168 -16.01 -0.66 18.68
CA GLU A 168 -16.80 -0.78 19.89
C GLU A 168 -15.91 -1.31 21.02
N PHE A 169 -15.94 -0.67 22.16
CA PHE A 169 -15.23 -1.04 23.36
C PHE A 169 -16.07 -0.69 24.60
N ARG A 170 -15.80 -1.34 25.73
CA ARG A 170 -16.50 -1.14 27.01
C ARG A 170 -15.55 -0.64 28.10
N SER A 171 -14.24 -0.80 27.92
CA SER A 171 -13.26 -0.40 28.92
C SER A 171 -12.95 1.10 28.86
N ALA A 172 -12.78 1.71 30.03
CA ALA A 172 -12.40 3.12 30.16
C ALA A 172 -10.99 3.41 29.58
N ASN A 173 -10.09 2.43 29.58
CA ASN A 173 -8.76 2.57 29.01
C ASN A 173 -8.82 2.72 27.48
N MET A 174 -9.65 1.92 26.81
CA MET A 174 -9.87 2.05 25.37
C MET A 174 -10.61 3.34 25.03
N ALA A 175 -11.59 3.77 25.84
CA ALA A 175 -12.29 5.03 25.63
C ALA A 175 -11.33 6.22 25.63
N ARG A 176 -10.44 6.32 26.63
CA ARG A 176 -9.41 7.37 26.70
C ARG A 176 -8.43 7.32 25.53
N MET A 177 -7.96 6.12 25.18
CA MET A 177 -7.08 5.93 24.02
C MET A 177 -7.78 6.40 22.73
N TRP A 178 -9.07 6.06 22.56
CA TRP A 178 -9.84 6.44 21.40
C TRP A 178 -10.12 7.94 21.30
N GLU A 179 -10.41 8.60 22.41
CA GLU A 179 -10.53 10.06 22.48
C GLU A 179 -9.24 10.74 22.02
N CYS A 180 -8.08 10.28 22.51
CA CYS A 180 -6.79 10.76 22.05
C CYS A 180 -6.58 10.49 20.54
N ALA A 181 -6.91 9.30 20.05
CA ALA A 181 -6.81 8.95 18.64
C ALA A 181 -7.66 9.88 17.75
N THR A 182 -8.88 10.21 18.18
CA THR A 182 -9.79 11.12 17.48
C THR A 182 -9.24 12.55 17.41
N GLN A 183 -8.69 13.05 18.52
CA GLN A 183 -8.03 14.36 18.54
C GLN A 183 -6.82 14.40 17.61
N LEU A 184 -5.99 13.36 17.62
CA LEU A 184 -4.85 13.23 16.74
C LEU A 184 -5.29 13.10 15.28
N ALA A 185 -6.42 12.47 14.98
CA ALA A 185 -6.95 12.32 13.63
C ALA A 185 -7.15 13.68 12.93
N ALA A 186 -7.56 14.71 13.66
CA ALA A 186 -7.76 16.06 13.13
C ALA A 186 -6.46 16.79 12.75
N THR A 187 -5.28 16.29 13.17
CA THR A 187 -3.97 16.88 12.94
C THR A 187 -3.22 16.21 11.79
N LYS A 188 -2.16 16.88 11.26
CA LYS A 188 -1.20 16.26 10.33
C LYS A 188 0.03 15.67 11.04
N ALA A 189 0.03 15.56 12.36
CA ALA A 189 1.16 15.04 13.11
C ALA A 189 1.42 13.56 12.79
N ASN A 190 2.71 13.18 12.79
CA ASN A 190 3.10 11.77 12.73
C ASN A 190 2.64 11.08 14.02
N ILE A 191 2.08 9.89 13.88
CA ILE A 191 1.57 9.11 15.01
C ILE A 191 2.38 7.82 15.14
N LEU A 192 2.87 7.55 16.35
CA LEU A 192 3.49 6.28 16.70
C LEU A 192 2.54 5.48 17.58
N ILE A 193 2.00 4.39 17.04
CA ILE A 193 1.12 3.45 17.75
C ILE A 193 1.98 2.35 18.37
N THR A 194 1.91 2.22 19.68
CA THR A 194 2.64 1.19 20.44
C THR A 194 1.67 0.23 21.11
N GLY A 195 2.05 -1.03 21.26
CA GLY A 195 1.26 -2.05 21.92
C GLY A 195 1.67 -3.45 21.47
N GLU A 196 1.29 -4.43 22.25
CA GLU A 196 1.61 -5.83 21.97
C GLU A 196 1.07 -6.31 20.63
N THR A 197 1.61 -7.44 20.16
CA THR A 197 1.08 -8.08 18.95
C THR A 197 -0.39 -8.50 19.15
N GLY A 198 -1.22 -8.26 18.15
CA GLY A 198 -2.64 -8.67 18.18
C GLY A 198 -3.59 -7.75 18.94
N VAL A 199 -3.14 -6.58 19.48
CA VAL A 199 -4.02 -5.63 20.17
C VAL A 199 -4.94 -4.82 19.26
N GLY A 200 -4.66 -4.78 17.93
CA GLY A 200 -5.45 -4.06 16.93
C GLY A 200 -4.81 -2.79 16.40
N LYS A 201 -3.47 -2.66 16.39
CA LYS A 201 -2.74 -1.47 15.90
C LYS A 201 -3.17 -1.03 14.50
N SER A 202 -3.23 -1.98 13.55
CA SER A 202 -3.61 -1.69 12.15
C SER A 202 -5.07 -1.24 12.03
N LEU A 203 -5.97 -1.76 12.87
CA LEU A 203 -7.37 -1.31 12.92
C LEU A 203 -7.46 0.14 13.39
N VAL A 204 -6.79 0.49 14.49
CA VAL A 204 -6.73 1.86 15.01
C VAL A 204 -6.14 2.82 13.97
N ALA A 205 -5.08 2.41 13.25
CA ALA A 205 -4.50 3.24 12.20
C ALA A 205 -5.48 3.53 11.05
N LYS A 206 -6.27 2.53 10.63
CA LYS A 206 -7.33 2.70 9.62
C LYS A 206 -8.41 3.66 10.09
N GLU A 207 -8.88 3.51 11.32
CA GLU A 207 -9.90 4.40 11.88
C GLU A 207 -9.41 5.85 12.02
N ILE A 208 -8.14 6.05 12.42
CA ILE A 208 -7.50 7.38 12.44
C ILE A 208 -7.47 8.00 11.04
N HIS A 209 -7.19 7.19 10.01
CA HIS A 209 -7.23 7.66 8.62
C HIS A 209 -8.63 8.12 8.23
N PHE A 210 -9.68 7.31 8.48
CA PHE A 210 -11.06 7.66 8.15
C PHE A 210 -11.59 8.88 8.90
N ALA A 211 -11.15 9.07 10.15
CA ALA A 211 -11.49 10.25 10.94
C ALA A 211 -10.66 11.50 10.57
N SER A 212 -9.73 11.40 9.61
CA SER A 212 -8.80 12.48 9.27
C SER A 212 -9.22 13.26 8.04
N LYS A 213 -8.52 14.39 7.80
CA LYS A 213 -8.67 15.17 6.57
C LYS A 213 -8.14 14.46 5.33
N CYS A 214 -7.39 13.36 5.49
CA CYS A 214 -6.85 12.53 4.42
C CYS A 214 -7.75 11.33 4.08
N ALA A 215 -8.96 11.23 4.67
CA ALA A 215 -9.89 10.10 4.50
C ALA A 215 -10.30 9.86 3.03
N GLY A 216 -10.31 10.90 2.19
CA GLY A 216 -10.56 10.78 0.75
C GLY A 216 -9.37 10.30 -0.07
N GLY A 217 -8.17 10.26 0.51
CA GLY A 217 -6.96 9.78 -0.13
C GLY A 217 -6.70 8.28 0.11
N PRO A 218 -5.61 7.73 -0.45
CA PRO A 218 -5.26 6.32 -0.27
C PRO A 218 -4.79 6.04 1.17
N PHE A 219 -5.15 4.84 1.70
CA PHE A 219 -4.53 4.25 2.88
C PHE A 219 -3.56 3.16 2.41
N VAL A 220 -2.27 3.45 2.45
CA VAL A 220 -1.23 2.51 2.00
C VAL A 220 -0.58 1.87 3.21
N GLU A 221 -0.82 0.58 3.38
CA GLU A 221 -0.30 -0.24 4.49
C GLU A 221 0.92 -1.05 4.04
N ILE A 222 1.96 -1.05 4.85
CA ILE A 222 3.17 -1.85 4.68
C ILE A 222 3.50 -2.50 6.00
N ASN A 223 3.61 -3.83 5.99
CA ASN A 223 4.17 -4.58 7.11
C ASN A 223 5.68 -4.76 6.88
N CYS A 224 6.50 -4.07 7.69
CA CYS A 224 7.95 -4.08 7.55
C CYS A 224 8.59 -5.43 7.90
N ALA A 225 7.94 -6.25 8.75
CA ALA A 225 8.41 -7.58 9.11
C ALA A 225 8.13 -8.64 8.03
N ALA A 226 7.17 -8.39 7.13
CA ALA A 226 6.78 -9.35 6.09
C ALA A 226 7.68 -9.33 4.85
N LEU A 227 8.58 -8.34 4.72
CA LEU A 227 9.42 -8.13 3.56
C LEU A 227 10.88 -8.48 3.87
N HIS A 228 11.54 -9.17 2.95
CA HIS A 228 12.98 -9.36 3.04
C HIS A 228 13.72 -8.02 2.98
N GLU A 229 14.80 -7.89 3.74
CA GLU A 229 15.62 -6.68 3.86
C GLU A 229 16.00 -6.08 2.49
N ASN A 230 16.39 -6.92 1.53
CA ASN A 230 16.76 -6.50 0.17
C ASN A 230 15.58 -5.98 -0.67
N LEU A 231 14.34 -6.29 -0.32
CA LEU A 231 13.15 -5.91 -1.07
C LEU A 231 12.45 -4.68 -0.47
N ILE A 232 12.65 -4.43 0.81
CA ILE A 232 11.93 -3.38 1.53
C ILE A 232 12.18 -1.99 0.94
N GLU A 233 13.41 -1.69 0.52
CA GLU A 233 13.74 -0.41 -0.14
C GLU A 233 13.00 -0.28 -1.48
N SER A 234 12.99 -1.34 -2.29
CA SER A 234 12.32 -1.32 -3.59
C SER A 234 10.78 -1.26 -3.47
N GLU A 235 10.21 -1.82 -2.40
CA GLU A 235 8.78 -1.71 -2.11
C GLU A 235 8.39 -0.31 -1.61
N LEU A 236 9.18 0.25 -0.69
CA LEU A 236 8.93 1.59 -0.13
C LEU A 236 9.13 2.69 -1.15
N PHE A 237 10.32 2.73 -1.78
CA PHE A 237 10.76 3.85 -2.62
C PHE A 237 10.53 3.64 -4.11
N GLY A 238 10.25 2.40 -4.55
CA GLY A 238 10.19 2.05 -5.96
C GLY A 238 11.57 1.99 -6.63
N TYR A 239 11.62 1.67 -7.91
CA TYR A 239 12.87 1.60 -8.67
C TYR A 239 12.67 2.00 -10.12
N GLU A 240 13.71 2.54 -10.74
CA GLU A 240 13.74 2.85 -12.16
C GLU A 240 14.06 1.62 -13.01
N LYS A 241 13.79 1.70 -14.31
CA LYS A 241 14.07 0.64 -15.28
C LYS A 241 15.54 0.19 -15.20
N GLY A 242 15.75 -1.13 -15.01
CA GLY A 242 17.09 -1.74 -14.98
C GLY A 242 17.85 -1.59 -13.66
N ALA A 243 17.17 -1.25 -12.57
CA ALA A 243 17.78 -1.02 -11.26
C ALA A 243 18.57 -2.23 -10.72
N PHE A 244 18.14 -3.45 -11.03
CA PHE A 244 18.84 -4.70 -10.65
C PHE A 244 18.45 -5.85 -11.58
N THR A 245 19.21 -6.94 -11.52
CA THR A 245 18.91 -8.17 -12.29
C THR A 245 17.57 -8.76 -11.87
N GLY A 246 16.61 -8.80 -12.82
CA GLY A 246 15.22 -9.23 -12.55
C GLY A 246 14.24 -8.08 -12.31
N ALA A 247 14.67 -6.81 -12.36
CA ALA A 247 13.78 -5.66 -12.30
C ALA A 247 12.87 -5.60 -13.55
N ASN A 248 11.61 -5.18 -13.34
CA ASN A 248 10.68 -4.96 -14.46
C ASN A 248 11.24 -3.93 -15.45
N THR A 249 11.02 -4.19 -16.74
CA THR A 249 11.47 -3.32 -17.84
C THR A 249 10.81 -1.93 -17.84
N SER A 250 9.72 -1.75 -17.08
CA SER A 250 8.99 -0.48 -16.91
C SER A 250 9.32 0.26 -15.60
N GLY A 251 10.18 -0.32 -14.71
CA GLY A 251 10.34 0.18 -13.34
C GLY A 251 9.16 -0.18 -12.44
N LYS A 252 9.16 0.32 -11.20
CA LYS A 252 8.06 0.14 -10.23
C LYS A 252 7.86 1.40 -9.39
N ILE A 253 6.62 1.83 -9.25
CA ILE A 253 6.22 2.89 -8.33
C ILE A 253 6.29 2.38 -6.88
N GLY A 254 6.90 3.17 -5.98
CA GLY A 254 7.01 2.85 -4.57
C GLY A 254 5.73 3.10 -3.78
N LYS A 255 5.59 2.41 -2.65
CA LYS A 255 4.43 2.56 -1.75
C LYS A 255 4.31 3.97 -1.17
N ILE A 256 5.42 4.66 -0.94
CA ILE A 256 5.43 6.05 -0.46
C ILE A 256 4.81 6.97 -1.52
N GLU A 257 5.16 6.79 -2.80
CA GLU A 257 4.57 7.54 -3.91
C GLU A 257 3.07 7.25 -4.06
N LEU A 258 2.64 5.99 -3.84
CA LEU A 258 1.22 5.60 -3.84
C LEU A 258 0.43 6.19 -2.68
N ALA A 259 1.08 6.60 -1.59
CA ALA A 259 0.44 7.21 -0.43
C ALA A 259 0.22 8.72 -0.58
N ASP A 260 0.62 9.32 -1.70
CA ASP A 260 0.47 10.75 -1.95
C ASP A 260 -0.98 11.21 -1.83
N GLY A 261 -1.20 12.33 -1.14
CA GLY A 261 -2.53 12.84 -0.79
C GLY A 261 -3.30 12.04 0.26
N GLY A 262 -2.73 10.94 0.81
CA GLY A 262 -3.37 10.02 1.72
C GLY A 262 -2.61 9.76 3.02
N THR A 263 -2.60 8.50 3.45
CA THR A 263 -1.92 8.04 4.66
C THR A 263 -1.01 6.86 4.35
N LEU A 264 0.26 6.96 4.76
CA LEU A 264 1.20 5.85 4.81
C LEU A 264 1.17 5.23 6.20
N PHE A 265 0.84 3.95 6.29
CA PHE A 265 0.88 3.18 7.52
C PHE A 265 2.02 2.15 7.48
N LEU A 266 2.99 2.31 8.39
CA LEU A 266 4.13 1.41 8.53
C LEU A 266 3.92 0.54 9.78
N ASP A 267 3.50 -0.72 9.57
CA ASP A 267 3.36 -1.69 10.66
C ASP A 267 4.70 -2.35 10.95
N GLU A 268 4.98 -2.61 12.22
CA GLU A 268 6.23 -3.15 12.76
C GLU A 268 7.46 -2.36 12.28
N ILE A 269 7.42 -1.03 12.45
CA ILE A 269 8.47 -0.10 12.00
C ILE A 269 9.86 -0.42 12.59
N GLY A 270 9.92 -1.07 13.75
CA GLY A 270 11.17 -1.52 14.39
C GLY A 270 11.93 -2.59 13.61
N GLU A 271 11.30 -3.20 12.59
CA GLU A 271 11.92 -4.22 11.74
C GLU A 271 12.58 -3.63 10.47
N LEU A 272 12.51 -2.30 10.29
CA LEU A 272 13.19 -1.65 9.16
C LEU A 272 14.72 -1.72 9.30
N PRO A 273 15.45 -2.11 8.24
CA PRO A 273 16.91 -2.02 8.22
C PRO A 273 17.40 -0.58 8.28
N LEU A 274 18.58 -0.34 8.85
CA LEU A 274 19.14 1.01 9.07
C LEU A 274 19.27 1.82 7.77
N SER A 275 19.52 1.18 6.63
CA SER A 275 19.57 1.84 5.31
C SER A 275 18.19 2.43 4.93
N ALA A 276 17.12 1.66 5.10
CA ALA A 276 15.76 2.11 4.84
C ALA A 276 15.30 3.19 5.83
N GLN A 277 15.72 3.08 7.11
CA GLN A 277 15.45 4.12 8.12
C GLN A 277 16.04 5.48 7.73
N ALA A 278 17.28 5.51 7.20
CA ALA A 278 17.93 6.75 6.76
C ALA A 278 17.17 7.40 5.60
N LYS A 279 16.79 6.63 4.59
CA LYS A 279 16.01 7.13 3.44
C LYS A 279 14.60 7.58 3.86
N LEU A 280 13.95 6.85 4.77
CA LEU A 280 12.63 7.23 5.28
C LEU A 280 12.69 8.57 6.01
N LEU A 281 13.72 8.81 6.82
CA LEU A 281 13.93 10.09 7.48
C LEU A 281 14.03 11.22 6.47
N GLU A 282 14.84 11.05 5.42
CA GLU A 282 14.99 12.04 4.35
C GLU A 282 13.64 12.39 3.71
N VAL A 283 12.81 11.39 3.40
CA VAL A 283 11.48 11.61 2.82
C VAL A 283 10.54 12.34 3.79
N ILE A 284 10.56 12.01 5.07
CA ILE A 284 9.73 12.68 6.08
C ILE A 284 10.09 14.17 6.19
N GLU A 285 11.38 14.51 6.05
CA GLU A 285 11.90 15.88 6.18
C GLU A 285 11.76 16.70 4.91
N SER A 286 12.20 16.14 3.77
CA SER A 286 12.23 16.84 2.49
C SER A 286 10.90 16.85 1.75
N LYS A 287 9.98 15.93 2.10
CA LYS A 287 8.75 15.66 1.36
C LYS A 287 9.01 15.32 -0.11
N THR A 288 10.16 14.73 -0.38
CA THR A 288 10.55 14.26 -1.71
C THR A 288 11.09 12.84 -1.64
N ILE A 289 10.83 12.08 -2.69
CA ILE A 289 11.31 10.70 -2.85
C ILE A 289 12.16 10.59 -4.11
N GLU A 290 13.22 9.80 -4.05
CA GLU A 290 13.97 9.34 -5.21
C GLU A 290 13.83 7.81 -5.32
N ARG A 291 13.48 7.32 -6.51
CA ARG A 291 13.42 5.88 -6.76
C ARG A 291 14.81 5.27 -6.74
N VAL A 292 14.90 4.01 -6.35
CA VAL A 292 16.18 3.28 -6.35
C VAL A 292 16.81 3.33 -7.74
N GLN A 293 18.06 3.80 -7.82
CA GLN A 293 18.81 4.12 -9.05
C GLN A 293 18.17 5.20 -9.94
N GLY A 294 17.25 5.98 -9.43
CA GLY A 294 16.73 7.18 -10.09
C GLY A 294 17.38 8.44 -9.53
N ASN A 295 17.40 9.52 -10.33
CA ASN A 295 17.90 10.84 -9.92
C ASN A 295 16.78 11.89 -9.89
N LYS A 296 15.54 11.47 -10.16
CA LYS A 296 14.40 12.38 -10.21
C LYS A 296 13.77 12.50 -8.83
N LYS A 297 13.74 13.73 -8.30
CA LYS A 297 12.98 14.06 -7.08
C LYS A 297 11.50 14.16 -7.40
N ILE A 298 10.70 13.40 -6.68
CA ILE A 298 9.24 13.37 -6.79
C ILE A 298 8.69 13.92 -5.48
N SER A 299 7.91 15.00 -5.54
CA SER A 299 7.26 15.56 -4.35
C SER A 299 6.12 14.68 -3.90
N VAL A 300 5.98 14.44 -2.58
CA VAL A 300 4.93 13.62 -1.96
C VAL A 300 4.42 14.32 -0.68
N ASP A 301 3.12 14.37 -0.51
CA ASP A 301 2.49 14.86 0.75
C ASP A 301 1.58 13.77 1.30
N PHE A 302 2.03 13.07 2.31
CA PHE A 302 1.28 12.03 3.00
C PHE A 302 1.31 12.23 4.51
N ARG A 303 0.29 11.71 5.18
CA ARG A 303 0.25 11.55 6.63
C ARG A 303 0.96 10.25 7.00
N LEU A 304 1.83 10.28 8.01
CA LEU A 304 2.54 9.09 8.47
C LEU A 304 1.94 8.57 9.78
N ILE A 305 1.61 7.29 9.79
CA ILE A 305 1.29 6.52 10.99
C ILE A 305 2.26 5.33 11.04
N ALA A 306 2.97 5.17 12.13
CA ALA A 306 3.86 4.02 12.35
C ALA A 306 3.35 3.19 13.54
N ALA A 307 3.55 1.88 13.50
CA ALA A 307 3.18 0.97 14.59
C ALA A 307 4.32 0.02 14.93
N THR A 308 4.43 -0.35 16.19
CA THR A 308 5.40 -1.35 16.67
C THR A 308 4.98 -1.99 17.98
N ASN A 309 5.42 -3.23 18.20
CA ASN A 309 5.38 -3.92 19.50
C ASN A 309 6.70 -3.80 20.26
N ARG A 310 7.77 -3.28 19.64
CA ARG A 310 9.12 -3.15 20.22
C ARG A 310 9.27 -1.86 21.02
N ASN A 311 10.21 -1.86 21.95
CA ASN A 311 10.66 -0.65 22.62
C ASN A 311 11.74 0.05 21.77
N LEU A 312 11.32 0.99 20.92
CA LEU A 312 12.24 1.69 20.00
C LEU A 312 13.34 2.46 20.74
N LEU A 313 13.15 2.90 21.99
CA LEU A 313 14.20 3.56 22.77
C LEU A 313 15.34 2.59 23.10
N GLU A 314 15.02 1.38 23.52
CA GLU A 314 16.02 0.34 23.72
C GLU A 314 16.72 -0.05 22.41
N ASP A 315 15.98 -0.09 21.31
CA ASP A 315 16.57 -0.36 19.99
C ASP A 315 17.50 0.77 19.53
N VAL A 316 17.22 2.03 19.90
CA VAL A 316 18.14 3.16 19.68
C VAL A 316 19.43 2.98 20.49
N GLU A 317 19.33 2.56 21.76
CA GLU A 317 20.50 2.31 22.61
C GLU A 317 21.37 1.16 22.09
N LYS A 318 20.73 0.14 21.53
CA LYS A 318 21.37 -1.03 20.91
C LYS A 318 21.91 -0.75 19.48
N GLY A 319 21.67 0.45 18.92
CA GLY A 319 22.06 0.82 17.56
C GLY A 319 21.25 0.14 16.47
N LEU A 320 20.10 -0.47 16.78
CA LEU A 320 19.19 -1.13 15.84
C LEU A 320 18.20 -0.16 15.21
N PHE A 321 17.97 0.98 15.84
CA PHE A 321 17.10 2.03 15.37
C PHE A 321 17.77 3.39 15.45
N ARG A 322 17.58 4.24 14.44
CA ARG A 322 18.17 5.59 14.42
C ARG A 322 17.45 6.52 15.38
N ARG A 323 18.22 7.27 16.16
CA ARG A 323 17.71 8.24 17.14
C ARG A 323 16.95 9.40 16.48
N ASP A 324 17.46 9.89 15.35
CA ASP A 324 16.86 10.98 14.58
C ASP A 324 15.47 10.59 14.03
N LEU A 325 15.35 9.41 13.44
CA LEU A 325 14.07 8.88 12.96
C LEU A 325 13.09 8.67 14.12
N TYR A 326 13.55 8.13 15.26
CA TYR A 326 12.69 7.96 16.45
C TYR A 326 11.99 9.27 16.85
N TYR A 327 12.75 10.38 16.97
CA TYR A 327 12.14 11.67 17.35
C TYR A 327 11.21 12.23 16.28
N ARG A 328 11.43 11.93 15.00
CA ARG A 328 10.52 12.32 13.91
C ARG A 328 9.23 11.51 13.86
N LEU A 329 9.27 10.25 14.28
CA LEU A 329 8.09 9.39 14.38
C LEU A 329 7.30 9.65 15.66
N ASN A 330 7.99 9.85 16.78
CA ASN A 330 7.38 9.97 18.11
C ASN A 330 6.94 11.41 18.44
N VAL A 331 6.23 12.06 17.48
CA VAL A 331 5.60 13.38 17.70
C VAL A 331 4.33 13.23 18.51
N ALA A 332 3.50 12.25 18.18
CA ALA A 332 2.31 11.89 18.95
C ALA A 332 2.33 10.37 19.21
N ARG A 333 2.34 9.99 20.47
CA ARG A 333 2.35 8.58 20.88
C ARG A 333 0.96 8.12 21.29
N LEU A 334 0.52 7.01 20.71
CA LEU A 334 -0.71 6.33 21.07
C LEU A 334 -0.39 4.92 21.57
N HIS A 335 -0.74 4.60 22.81
CA HIS A 335 -0.52 3.27 23.36
C HIS A 335 -1.83 2.50 23.43
N ILE A 336 -1.87 1.30 22.83
CA ILE A 336 -3.02 0.41 22.91
C ILE A 336 -2.76 -0.59 24.04
N PRO A 337 -3.60 -0.62 25.08
CA PRO A 337 -3.42 -1.55 26.19
C PRO A 337 -3.66 -2.99 25.75
N PRO A 338 -2.93 -3.97 26.32
CA PRO A 338 -3.17 -5.38 26.08
C PRO A 338 -4.55 -5.80 26.59
N LEU A 339 -5.07 -6.91 26.05
CA LEU A 339 -6.45 -7.34 26.32
C LEU A 339 -6.71 -7.62 27.82
N ARG A 340 -5.71 -8.14 28.53
CA ARG A 340 -5.76 -8.37 30.00
C ARG A 340 -5.93 -7.09 30.85
N GLU A 341 -5.60 -5.92 30.31
CA GLU A 341 -5.81 -4.60 30.97
C GLU A 341 -7.14 -3.96 30.60
N ARG A 342 -7.91 -4.59 29.70
CA ARG A 342 -9.23 -4.16 29.24
C ARG A 342 -10.25 -5.29 29.29
N ARG A 343 -10.32 -6.00 30.40
CA ARG A 343 -11.13 -7.22 30.58
C ARG A 343 -12.61 -7.05 30.22
N LEU A 344 -13.18 -5.86 30.44
CA LEU A 344 -14.57 -5.58 30.05
C LEU A 344 -14.82 -5.68 28.54
N ASP A 345 -13.77 -5.58 27.71
CA ASP A 345 -13.89 -5.72 26.27
C ASP A 345 -13.88 -7.20 25.83
N ILE A 346 -13.40 -8.14 26.67
CA ILE A 346 -13.26 -9.56 26.32
C ILE A 346 -14.63 -10.18 25.98
N PRO A 347 -15.64 -10.21 26.88
CA PRO A 347 -16.92 -10.83 26.57
C PRO A 347 -17.66 -10.11 25.45
N PHE A 348 -17.44 -8.80 25.32
CA PHE A 348 -18.02 -8.01 24.26
C PHE A 348 -17.44 -8.40 22.87
N LEU A 349 -16.11 -8.42 22.73
CA LEU A 349 -15.42 -8.85 21.51
C LEU A 349 -15.72 -10.33 21.18
N ALA A 350 -15.75 -11.18 22.22
CA ALA A 350 -16.08 -12.59 22.07
C ALA A 350 -17.45 -12.78 21.42
N ASN A 351 -18.47 -12.02 21.87
CA ASN A 351 -19.81 -12.08 21.28
C ASN A 351 -19.84 -11.59 19.83
N ILE A 352 -19.10 -10.51 19.49
CA ILE A 352 -18.97 -10.03 18.12
C ILE A 352 -18.39 -11.14 17.23
N PHE A 353 -17.29 -11.77 17.67
CA PHE A 353 -16.67 -12.86 16.92
C PHE A 353 -17.56 -14.08 16.83
N LEU A 354 -18.26 -14.43 17.90
CA LEU A 354 -19.22 -15.54 17.89
C LEU A 354 -20.30 -15.32 16.82
N GLN A 355 -20.93 -14.16 16.80
CA GLN A 355 -21.96 -13.86 15.78
C GLN A 355 -21.38 -13.94 14.36
N LYS A 356 -20.24 -13.31 14.14
CA LYS A 356 -19.53 -13.37 12.85
C LYS A 356 -19.27 -14.79 12.38
N PHE A 357 -18.83 -15.68 13.27
CA PHE A 357 -18.49 -17.05 12.91
C PHE A 357 -19.73 -17.98 12.87
N LYS A 358 -20.78 -17.71 13.65
CA LYS A 358 -22.08 -18.37 13.49
C LYS A 358 -22.61 -18.17 12.07
N GLU A 359 -22.61 -16.93 11.57
CA GLU A 359 -23.03 -16.61 10.19
C GLU A 359 -22.11 -17.26 9.15
N LYS A 360 -20.77 -17.20 9.36
CA LYS A 360 -19.79 -17.73 8.41
C LYS A 360 -19.86 -19.24 8.24
N TYR A 361 -20.13 -19.98 9.33
CA TYR A 361 -20.12 -21.45 9.36
C TYR A 361 -21.51 -22.06 9.49
N GLU A 362 -22.56 -21.24 9.46
CA GLU A 362 -23.95 -21.64 9.55
C GLU A 362 -24.21 -22.53 10.78
N LYS A 363 -23.61 -22.19 11.93
CA LYS A 363 -23.74 -22.93 13.18
C LYS A 363 -24.47 -22.11 14.24
N GLU A 364 -25.42 -22.76 14.95
CA GLU A 364 -26.09 -22.17 16.12
C GLU A 364 -25.42 -22.67 17.40
N VAL A 365 -24.47 -21.87 17.92
CA VAL A 365 -23.72 -22.18 19.14
C VAL A 365 -23.75 -21.00 20.13
N SER A 366 -23.62 -21.31 21.42
CA SER A 366 -23.54 -20.30 22.50
C SER A 366 -22.43 -20.70 23.47
N PHE A 367 -21.90 -19.74 24.23
CA PHE A 367 -20.89 -20.00 25.26
C PHE A 367 -21.52 -20.65 26.49
N SER A 368 -20.84 -21.65 27.09
CA SER A 368 -21.17 -22.16 28.43
C SER A 368 -20.74 -21.13 29.50
N PRO A 369 -21.34 -21.15 30.70
CA PRO A 369 -20.87 -20.36 31.83
C PRO A 369 -19.39 -20.58 32.16
N GLN A 370 -18.94 -21.83 32.10
CA GLN A 370 -17.54 -22.22 32.34
C GLN A 370 -16.58 -21.60 31.33
N PHE A 371 -16.99 -21.54 30.05
CA PHE A 371 -16.17 -20.90 29.03
C PHE A 371 -16.12 -19.37 29.20
N ILE A 372 -17.19 -18.73 29.72
CA ILE A 372 -17.20 -17.30 30.04
C ILE A 372 -16.22 -17.02 31.18
N ASP A 373 -16.24 -17.83 32.26
CA ASP A 373 -15.33 -17.69 33.40
C ASP A 373 -13.87 -17.88 32.95
N PHE A 374 -13.60 -18.87 32.09
CA PHE A 374 -12.30 -19.10 31.46
C PHE A 374 -11.81 -17.84 30.71
N MET A 375 -12.67 -17.23 29.88
CA MET A 375 -12.29 -16.04 29.10
C MET A 375 -11.88 -14.87 30.00
N ASP A 376 -12.45 -14.77 31.19
CA ASP A 376 -12.18 -13.69 32.15
C ASP A 376 -10.85 -13.93 32.92
N GLU A 377 -10.48 -15.19 33.16
CA GLU A 377 -9.27 -15.55 33.88
C GLU A 377 -8.01 -15.61 33.02
N TYR A 378 -8.17 -15.96 31.75
CA TYR A 378 -7.03 -16.16 30.83
C TYR A 378 -6.29 -14.86 30.52
N SER A 379 -4.97 -14.95 30.35
CA SER A 379 -4.07 -13.80 30.21
C SER A 379 -4.05 -13.18 28.82
N TRP A 380 -4.51 -13.90 27.79
CA TRP A 380 -4.57 -13.50 26.39
C TRP A 380 -3.24 -12.95 25.84
N PRO A 381 -2.14 -13.75 25.84
CA PRO A 381 -0.84 -13.30 25.36
C PRO A 381 -0.85 -12.86 23.90
N GLY A 382 -1.68 -13.46 23.05
CA GLY A 382 -1.90 -13.07 21.65
C GLY A 382 -3.02 -12.05 21.46
N ASN A 383 -3.55 -11.49 22.56
CA ASN A 383 -4.55 -10.42 22.58
C ASN A 383 -5.81 -10.73 21.74
N VAL A 384 -6.33 -9.74 21.02
CA VAL A 384 -7.59 -9.86 20.23
C VAL A 384 -7.43 -10.88 19.09
N ARG A 385 -6.23 -11.01 18.53
CA ARG A 385 -5.98 -12.00 17.46
C ARG A 385 -6.12 -13.42 18.00
N GLU A 386 -5.62 -13.70 19.17
CA GLU A 386 -5.77 -14.99 19.84
C GLU A 386 -7.23 -15.27 20.21
N LEU A 387 -7.91 -14.31 20.81
CA LEU A 387 -9.34 -14.41 21.14
C LEU A 387 -10.18 -14.73 19.90
N GLN A 388 -9.95 -14.01 18.80
CA GLN A 388 -10.66 -14.26 17.54
C GLN A 388 -10.40 -15.67 17.02
N ASN A 389 -9.13 -16.10 16.97
CA ASN A 389 -8.74 -17.42 16.47
C ASN A 389 -9.29 -18.53 17.35
N LEU A 390 -9.28 -18.35 18.68
CA LEU A 390 -9.85 -19.33 19.60
C LEU A 390 -11.34 -19.48 19.36
N ILE A 391 -12.11 -18.39 19.30
CA ILE A 391 -13.56 -18.47 19.09
C ILE A 391 -13.88 -19.09 17.72
N GLU A 392 -13.14 -18.72 16.66
CA GLU A 392 -13.32 -19.36 15.34
C GLU A 392 -13.12 -20.87 15.42
N ARG A 393 -12.02 -21.30 16.07
CA ARG A 393 -11.73 -22.73 16.28
C ARG A 393 -12.83 -23.42 17.08
N MET A 394 -13.27 -22.81 18.18
CA MET A 394 -14.34 -23.37 19.03
C MET A 394 -15.65 -23.52 18.27
N VAL A 395 -16.05 -22.52 17.46
CA VAL A 395 -17.24 -22.63 16.60
C VAL A 395 -17.12 -23.81 15.63
N ILE A 396 -15.94 -24.01 15.02
CA ILE A 396 -15.71 -25.08 14.04
C ILE A 396 -15.74 -26.47 14.72
N THR A 397 -15.07 -26.60 15.87
CA THR A 397 -14.79 -27.91 16.50
C THR A 397 -15.89 -28.41 17.43
N THR A 398 -16.75 -27.52 17.96
CA THR A 398 -17.87 -27.91 18.82
C THR A 398 -18.86 -28.76 18.04
N ALA A 399 -19.14 -29.96 18.54
CA ALA A 399 -20.08 -30.92 17.92
C ALA A 399 -21.55 -30.62 18.26
N GLY A 400 -21.81 -29.96 19.41
CA GLY A 400 -23.15 -29.57 19.86
C GLY A 400 -23.42 -28.08 19.66
N ASN A 401 -24.37 -27.55 20.43
CA ASN A 401 -24.78 -26.13 20.38
C ASN A 401 -24.15 -25.28 21.49
N THR A 402 -23.26 -25.88 22.33
CA THR A 402 -22.62 -25.17 23.43
C THR A 402 -21.13 -25.30 23.37
N ILE A 403 -20.44 -24.15 23.30
CA ILE A 403 -18.99 -24.04 23.38
C ILE A 403 -18.58 -24.14 24.84
N ASP A 404 -17.80 -25.16 25.17
CA ASP A 404 -17.35 -25.42 26.56
C ASP A 404 -15.83 -25.56 26.63
N VAL A 405 -15.30 -25.49 27.86
CA VAL A 405 -13.84 -25.60 28.15
C VAL A 405 -13.25 -26.94 27.74
N GLU A 406 -14.06 -28.00 27.62
CA GLU A 406 -13.61 -29.33 27.16
C GLU A 406 -13.08 -29.32 25.72
N TYR A 407 -13.51 -28.37 24.88
CA TYR A 407 -13.06 -28.22 23.50
C TYR A 407 -11.83 -27.29 23.37
N LEU A 408 -11.31 -26.76 24.50
CA LEU A 408 -10.14 -25.89 24.49
C LEU A 408 -8.91 -26.61 23.93
N PRO A 409 -8.06 -25.87 23.19
CA PRO A 409 -6.76 -26.39 22.76
C PRO A 409 -5.91 -26.83 23.95
N ILE A 410 -5.20 -27.94 23.77
CA ILE A 410 -4.36 -28.54 24.83
C ILE A 410 -3.30 -27.59 25.38
N ASP A 411 -2.82 -26.68 24.53
CA ASP A 411 -1.80 -25.68 24.90
C ASP A 411 -2.37 -24.67 25.92
N ILE A 412 -3.60 -24.20 25.71
CA ILE A 412 -4.30 -23.29 26.64
C ILE A 412 -4.64 -24.01 27.93
N VAL A 413 -5.11 -25.26 27.83
CA VAL A 413 -5.41 -26.10 29.00
C VAL A 413 -4.18 -26.29 29.89
N LYS A 414 -3.02 -26.50 29.30
CA LYS A 414 -1.75 -26.67 30.04
C LYS A 414 -1.29 -25.39 30.71
N GLU A 415 -1.49 -24.24 30.07
CA GLU A 415 -1.08 -22.92 30.61
C GLU A 415 -1.90 -22.53 31.85
N LEU A 416 -3.16 -22.91 31.88
CA LEU A 416 -4.07 -22.59 32.96
C LEU A 416 -4.09 -23.61 34.10
N ASP A 417 -3.33 -24.70 33.98
CA ASP A 417 -3.40 -25.82 34.93
C ASP A 417 -4.84 -26.39 35.12
N ILE A 418 -5.72 -26.11 34.12
CA ILE A 418 -7.06 -26.65 34.12
C ILE A 418 -6.97 -28.15 33.91
N ILE A 419 -7.51 -28.93 34.86
CA ILE A 419 -7.68 -30.36 34.67
C ILE A 419 -8.76 -30.55 33.61
N PRO A 420 -8.46 -31.09 32.41
CA PRO A 420 -9.53 -31.50 31.51
C PRO A 420 -10.34 -32.56 32.25
N TYR A 421 -11.62 -32.28 32.45
CA TYR A 421 -12.55 -33.26 32.96
C TYR A 421 -12.70 -34.34 31.89
N HIS A 422 -11.71 -35.25 31.84
CA HIS A 422 -11.85 -36.39 30.97
C HIS A 422 -13.02 -37.23 31.47
N SER A 423 -13.90 -37.51 30.58
CA SER A 423 -15.11 -38.39 30.70
C SER A 423 -14.78 -39.86 31.03
N SER A 424 -13.75 -40.12 31.85
CA SER A 424 -13.54 -41.41 32.50
C SER A 424 -14.11 -41.30 33.91
N PRO A 425 -14.87 -42.26 34.37
CA PRO A 425 -15.41 -42.25 35.71
C PRO A 425 -14.28 -42.46 36.73
N THR A 426 -13.61 -41.36 37.04
CA THR A 426 -12.68 -41.32 38.18
C THR A 426 -13.49 -41.13 39.45
N SER A 427 -13.19 -41.96 40.44
CA SER A 427 -13.87 -41.81 41.73
C SER A 427 -13.49 -40.49 42.40
N LEU A 428 -14.38 -39.90 43.20
CA LEU A 428 -14.10 -38.67 43.94
C LEU A 428 -12.74 -38.72 44.70
N PRO A 429 -12.32 -39.83 45.34
CA PRO A 429 -11.01 -39.96 45.92
C PRO A 429 -9.84 -39.74 44.97
N GLU A 430 -9.92 -40.26 43.75
CA GLU A 430 -8.88 -40.07 42.72
C GLU A 430 -8.77 -38.62 42.25
N MET A 431 -9.90 -37.95 42.09
CA MET A 431 -9.95 -36.54 41.75
C MET A 431 -9.33 -35.66 42.84
N VAL A 432 -9.65 -35.94 44.11
CA VAL A 432 -9.08 -35.22 45.26
C VAL A 432 -7.58 -35.47 45.33
N GLU A 433 -7.13 -36.69 45.09
CA GLU A 433 -5.72 -37.05 45.10
C GLU A 433 -4.92 -36.35 43.98
N GLU A 434 -5.48 -36.24 42.81
CA GLU A 434 -4.86 -35.56 41.67
C GLU A 434 -4.76 -34.03 41.91
N TYR A 435 -5.80 -33.44 42.48
CA TYR A 435 -5.83 -32.02 42.84
C TYR A 435 -4.82 -31.70 43.96
N GLU A 436 -4.75 -32.55 44.96
CA GLU A 436 -3.78 -32.44 46.06
C GLU A 436 -2.35 -32.54 45.56
N LYS A 437 -2.07 -33.48 44.64
CA LYS A 437 -0.76 -33.63 43.98
C LYS A 437 -0.34 -32.33 43.26
N LYS A 438 -1.27 -31.68 42.56
CA LYS A 438 -0.99 -30.41 41.85
C LYS A 438 -0.71 -29.27 42.82
N ILE A 439 -1.49 -29.11 43.88
CA ILE A 439 -1.26 -28.06 44.88
C ILE A 439 0.12 -28.23 45.50
N ILE A 440 0.50 -29.45 45.86
CA ILE A 440 1.82 -29.74 46.43
C ILE A 440 2.94 -29.43 45.44
N LEU A 441 2.77 -29.81 44.14
CA LEU A 441 3.78 -29.57 43.12
C LEU A 441 3.99 -28.06 42.88
N ASN A 442 2.91 -27.27 42.85
CA ASN A 442 2.98 -25.83 42.68
C ASN A 442 3.66 -25.12 43.85
N SER A 443 3.38 -25.56 45.05
CA SER A 443 4.05 -25.04 46.24
C SER A 443 5.54 -25.42 46.27
N ILE A 444 5.91 -26.64 45.84
CA ILE A 444 7.29 -27.07 45.68
C ILE A 444 8.04 -26.22 44.66
N LYS A 445 7.46 -25.97 43.49
CA LYS A 445 8.05 -25.10 42.44
C LYS A 445 8.33 -23.70 42.94
N ARG A 446 7.48 -23.19 43.87
CA ARG A 446 7.57 -21.83 44.40
C ARG A 446 8.59 -21.71 45.56
N TYR A 447 8.71 -22.71 46.42
CA TYR A 447 9.45 -22.59 47.69
C TYR A 447 10.64 -23.52 47.83
N HIS A 448 10.83 -24.51 47.01
CA HIS A 448 11.99 -25.42 46.91
C HIS A 448 12.41 -26.19 48.20
N THR A 449 11.73 -26.03 49.33
CA THR A 449 12.04 -26.71 50.61
C THR A 449 10.77 -27.24 51.27
N THR A 450 10.83 -28.43 51.89
CA THR A 450 9.68 -29.05 52.53
C THR A 450 9.14 -28.23 53.72
N VAL A 451 9.99 -27.47 54.39
CA VAL A 451 9.59 -26.56 55.52
C VAL A 451 8.77 -25.39 55.00
N ALA A 452 9.21 -24.76 53.93
CA ALA A 452 8.50 -23.60 53.33
C ALA A 452 7.18 -24.07 52.68
N VAL A 453 7.14 -25.21 51.99
CA VAL A 453 5.92 -25.81 51.46
C VAL A 453 4.93 -26.14 52.58
N ALA A 454 5.39 -26.68 53.69
CA ALA A 454 4.55 -26.96 54.89
C ALA A 454 3.89 -25.72 55.43
N LYS A 455 4.65 -24.60 55.48
CA LYS A 455 4.15 -23.30 55.97
C LYS A 455 3.14 -22.71 54.97
N ASP A 456 3.41 -22.80 53.64
CA ASP A 456 2.54 -22.32 52.59
C ASP A 456 1.19 -23.05 52.58
N LEU A 457 1.23 -24.36 52.71
CA LEU A 457 0.04 -25.22 52.66
C LEU A 457 -0.66 -25.39 54.03
N GLY A 458 -0.16 -24.81 55.08
CA GLY A 458 -0.75 -24.92 56.44
C GLY A 458 -0.76 -26.34 57.01
N ILE A 459 0.19 -27.23 56.61
CA ILE A 459 0.30 -28.63 57.04
C ILE A 459 1.68 -28.89 57.64
N SER A 460 1.84 -30.02 58.38
CA SER A 460 3.13 -30.35 58.97
C SER A 460 4.17 -30.77 57.90
N GLN A 461 5.45 -30.49 58.18
CA GLN A 461 6.56 -30.92 57.28
C GLN A 461 6.55 -32.42 57.04
N SER A 462 6.25 -33.26 58.04
CA SER A 462 6.14 -34.69 57.90
C SER A 462 5.00 -35.14 56.99
N CYS A 463 3.90 -34.37 56.99
CA CYS A 463 2.78 -34.55 56.07
C CYS A 463 3.21 -34.25 54.62
N VAL A 464 3.92 -33.12 54.41
CA VAL A 464 4.48 -32.75 53.09
C VAL A 464 5.42 -33.83 52.55
N SER A 465 6.39 -34.28 53.40
CA SER A 465 7.36 -35.34 53.00
C SER A 465 6.67 -36.65 52.62
N ARG A 466 5.66 -37.06 53.40
CA ARG A 466 4.88 -38.27 53.11
C ARG A 466 4.08 -38.16 51.81
N LYS A 467 3.49 -36.98 51.54
CA LYS A 467 2.73 -36.71 50.32
C LYS A 467 3.66 -36.64 49.07
N ILE A 468 4.83 -36.02 49.24
CA ILE A 468 5.85 -36.00 48.19
C ILE A 468 6.29 -37.43 47.80
N ALA A 469 6.62 -38.27 48.84
CA ALA A 469 6.97 -39.65 48.60
C ALA A 469 5.84 -40.46 47.95
N LYS A 470 4.58 -40.18 48.35
CA LYS A 470 3.41 -40.85 47.74
C LYS A 470 3.22 -40.50 46.28
N TYR A 471 3.32 -39.22 45.91
CA TYR A 471 2.93 -38.73 44.61
C TYR A 471 4.06 -38.65 43.58
N PHE A 472 5.29 -38.48 44.03
CA PHE A 472 6.45 -38.24 43.15
C PHE A 472 7.58 -39.26 43.31
N GLY A 473 7.46 -40.19 44.26
CA GLY A 473 8.48 -41.20 44.50
C GLY A 473 9.84 -40.58 44.84
N ASP A 474 10.93 -41.13 44.31
CA ASP A 474 12.29 -40.64 44.53
C ASP A 474 12.69 -39.44 43.58
N GLY A 475 11.79 -38.97 42.74
CA GLY A 475 12.06 -37.90 41.76
C GLY A 475 10.96 -36.85 41.66
N VAL A 476 11.17 -35.67 42.24
CA VAL A 476 10.35 -34.48 41.93
C VAL A 476 10.86 -33.89 40.60
N PRO A 477 10.02 -33.70 39.60
CA PRO A 477 10.46 -33.14 38.34
C PRO A 477 10.71 -31.61 38.47
N LEU A 478 11.95 -31.26 38.86
CA LEU A 478 12.41 -29.87 38.94
C LEU A 478 13.77 -29.73 38.27
N GLU A 479 13.88 -28.80 37.35
CA GLU A 479 15.17 -28.28 36.88
C GLU A 479 15.81 -27.48 38.03
N GLY A 480 16.77 -28.10 38.73
CA GLY A 480 17.53 -27.44 39.79
C GLY A 480 17.60 -28.12 41.16
N GLY A 481 17.10 -29.34 41.30
CA GLY A 481 17.30 -30.18 42.49
C GLY A 481 16.56 -29.70 43.77
N PHE A 482 15.57 -30.48 44.19
CA PHE A 482 14.88 -30.27 45.47
C PHE A 482 15.78 -30.63 46.64
N GLN A 483 16.10 -29.71 47.57
CA GLN A 483 16.84 -29.97 48.77
C GLN A 483 15.94 -30.58 49.89
N GLY A 484 15.49 -31.77 49.63
CA GLY A 484 14.85 -32.60 50.66
C GLY A 484 15.66 -33.86 50.79
N THR A 485 16.38 -33.99 51.91
CA THR A 485 17.26 -35.10 52.13
C THR A 485 16.44 -36.40 52.26
N THR A 486 16.73 -37.37 51.42
CA THR A 486 16.28 -38.81 51.47
C THR A 486 16.61 -39.49 52.82
N ARG A 487 17.23 -38.83 53.77
CA ARG A 487 17.52 -39.36 55.10
C ARG A 487 16.29 -39.50 56.00
N ASP A 488 15.30 -38.61 55.87
CA ASP A 488 14.10 -38.64 56.73
C ASP A 488 13.11 -39.75 56.35
N ALA A 489 13.20 -40.28 55.12
CA ALA A 489 12.33 -41.41 54.69
C ALA A 489 12.77 -42.76 55.18
N LYS A 490 14.04 -42.95 55.58
CA LYS A 490 14.54 -44.24 56.09
C LYS A 490 14.28 -44.44 57.58
N GLU A 491 14.13 -43.35 58.37
CA GLU A 491 13.79 -43.48 59.79
C GLU A 491 12.32 -43.84 60.04
N ILE A 492 11.42 -43.63 59.08
CA ILE A 492 9.98 -43.95 59.22
C ILE A 492 9.73 -45.49 59.00
N LYS A 493 10.63 -46.25 58.39
CA LYS A 493 10.48 -47.69 58.18
C LYS A 493 10.88 -48.58 59.37
N VAL A 494 11.34 -47.96 60.48
CA VAL A 494 11.78 -48.70 61.67
C VAL A 494 10.82 -48.61 62.85
N ARG A 495 9.70 -47.86 62.70
CA ARG A 495 8.67 -47.77 63.76
C ARG A 495 7.25 -47.91 63.15
N ALA A 496 6.95 -49.10 62.61
CA ALA A 496 5.58 -49.58 62.38
C ALA A 496 5.50 -51.04 62.79
#